data_bf59b0f77e6bef1186646482c4d16d9f
#
_entry.id   bf59b0f77e6bef1186646482c4d16d9f
#
_cell.length_a   1.000
_cell.length_b   1.000
_cell.length_c   1.000
_cell.angle_alpha   90.00
_cell.angle_beta   90.00
_cell.angle_gamma   90.00
#
_symmetry.space_group_name_H-M   'P 1'
#
loop_
_entity.id
_entity.type
_entity.pdbx_description
1 polymer ?
#
loop_
_entity_poly.entity_id
_entity_poly.type
_entity_poly.pdbx_seq_one_letter_code
_entity_poly.pdbx_strand_id
1 'polypeptide(L)'
;MKFISIISLLLFLAGNSIAQEGTNFENLTFQEALAKAKTTGKKLFIDCYTKTCGPCKYMVKFIFPLKECGEYFNKNYICIMKDMQEGEGIAIAQKYNVQIYPTYLFINHDGSLYFNMYVVAVSKPEDDFVQKVKNVIEQAELDKEYTAGNRDQAFLKKYITSLQKQNKRKLQIVLGETMPPMGVKKLCEPENWSLIKT
;
A
#
# COMPACT_ATOMS: atom_id res chain seq x y z
N MET A 1 -33.48 60.25 8.14
CA MET A 1 -32.20 59.48 8.30
C MET A 1 -32.51 58.02 8.00
N LYS A 2 -32.11 57.52 6.82
CA LYS A 2 -32.40 56.14 6.37
C LYS A 2 -31.10 55.34 6.54
N PHE A 3 -31.14 54.36 7.45
CA PHE A 3 -30.03 53.37 7.61
C PHE A 3 -30.16 52.32 6.50
N ILE A 4 -29.20 52.34 5.58
CA ILE A 4 -29.08 51.30 4.56
C ILE A 4 -28.26 50.19 5.18
N SER A 5 -28.93 49.07 5.49
CA SER A 5 -28.30 47.82 5.98
C SER A 5 -27.69 47.09 4.79
N ILE A 6 -26.35 47.10 4.72
CA ILE A 6 -25.59 46.32 3.73
C ILE A 6 -25.44 44.88 4.27
N ILE A 7 -26.36 44.02 3.83
CA ILE A 7 -26.21 42.57 4.03
C ILE A 7 -25.14 42.07 3.04
N SER A 8 -23.94 41.86 3.57
CA SER A 8 -22.85 41.23 2.82
C SER A 8 -23.18 39.78 2.59
N LEU A 9 -23.60 39.44 1.37
CA LEU A 9 -23.83 38.08 0.89
C LEU A 9 -22.47 37.41 0.67
N LEU A 10 -21.98 36.73 1.70
CA LEU A 10 -20.85 35.80 1.58
C LEU A 10 -21.30 34.60 0.73
N LEU A 11 -21.07 34.68 -0.58
CA LEU A 11 -21.11 33.51 -1.47
C LEU A 11 -20.00 32.55 -1.04
N PHE A 12 -20.37 31.52 -0.31
CA PHE A 12 -19.57 30.33 -0.12
C PHE A 12 -19.45 29.65 -1.49
N LEU A 13 -18.42 29.96 -2.24
CA LEU A 13 -17.98 29.16 -3.38
C LEU A 13 -17.51 27.82 -2.81
N ALA A 14 -18.45 26.90 -2.59
CA ALA A 14 -18.14 25.50 -2.47
C ALA A 14 -17.55 25.07 -3.83
N GLY A 15 -16.23 25.20 -3.96
CA GLY A 15 -15.50 24.64 -5.07
C GLY A 15 -15.77 23.16 -5.11
N ASN A 16 -16.62 22.71 -6.02
CA ASN A 16 -16.70 21.34 -6.42
C ASN A 16 -15.32 20.97 -6.98
N SER A 17 -14.44 20.47 -6.11
CA SER A 17 -13.26 19.76 -6.56
C SER A 17 -13.80 18.58 -7.34
N ILE A 18 -13.77 18.66 -8.66
CA ILE A 18 -13.95 17.50 -9.54
C ILE A 18 -12.85 16.56 -9.07
N ALA A 19 -13.23 15.53 -8.32
CA ALA A 19 -12.30 14.53 -7.87
C ALA A 19 -11.67 13.96 -9.15
N GLN A 20 -10.37 14.13 -9.29
CA GLN A 20 -9.63 13.58 -10.42
C GLN A 20 -9.84 12.07 -10.39
N GLU A 21 -10.54 11.54 -11.39
CA GLU A 21 -10.68 10.11 -11.54
C GLU A 21 -9.27 9.51 -11.73
N GLY A 22 -8.95 8.46 -10.98
CA GLY A 22 -7.65 7.79 -11.03
C GLY A 22 -6.57 8.39 -10.11
N THR A 23 -5.43 7.68 -10.07
CA THR A 23 -4.28 8.05 -9.26
C THR A 23 -3.61 9.31 -9.79
N ASN A 24 -3.47 10.31 -8.92
CA ASN A 24 -2.81 11.57 -9.25
C ASN A 24 -1.29 11.44 -9.07
N PHE A 25 -0.57 11.19 -10.14
CA PHE A 25 0.89 11.20 -10.15
C PHE A 25 1.41 12.63 -10.33
N GLU A 26 2.12 13.11 -9.32
CA GLU A 26 2.69 14.45 -9.30
C GLU A 26 4.10 14.47 -9.90
N ASN A 27 4.40 15.50 -10.67
CA ASN A 27 5.74 15.69 -11.23
C ASN A 27 6.66 16.38 -10.21
N LEU A 28 6.99 15.65 -9.14
CA LEU A 28 7.86 16.12 -8.06
C LEU A 28 9.18 15.31 -8.08
N THR A 29 10.26 15.92 -7.61
CA THR A 29 11.46 15.18 -7.24
C THR A 29 11.18 14.30 -6.03
N PHE A 30 12.04 13.31 -5.78
CA PHE A 30 11.93 12.45 -4.61
C PHE A 30 11.93 13.25 -3.29
N GLN A 31 12.78 14.27 -3.18
CA GLN A 31 12.87 15.11 -1.98
C GLN A 31 11.62 15.99 -1.79
N GLU A 32 11.12 16.59 -2.85
CA GLU A 32 9.87 17.36 -2.80
C GLU A 32 8.68 16.50 -2.42
N ALA A 33 8.60 15.27 -2.97
CA ALA A 33 7.56 14.31 -2.63
C ALA A 33 7.62 13.88 -1.16
N LEU A 34 8.82 13.63 -0.62
CA LEU A 34 9.00 13.35 0.83
C LEU A 34 8.60 14.53 1.70
N ALA A 35 9.02 15.75 1.33
CA ALA A 35 8.65 16.96 2.06
C ALA A 35 7.12 17.17 2.07
N LYS A 36 6.47 16.96 0.93
CA LYS A 36 5.00 17.04 0.81
C LYS A 36 4.31 15.92 1.61
N ALA A 37 4.82 14.70 1.57
CA ALA A 37 4.31 13.59 2.36
C ALA A 37 4.35 13.91 3.86
N LYS A 38 5.47 14.48 4.34
CA LYS A 38 5.64 14.89 5.73
C LYS A 38 4.64 15.97 6.14
N THR A 39 4.46 17.01 5.33
CA THR A 39 3.55 18.14 5.64
C THR A 39 2.07 17.75 5.58
N THR A 40 1.73 16.76 4.75
CA THR A 40 0.34 16.28 4.60
C THR A 40 0.00 15.08 5.48
N GLY A 41 0.97 14.53 6.22
CA GLY A 41 0.80 13.32 7.04
C GLY A 41 0.60 12.04 6.21
N LYS A 42 0.87 12.08 4.91
CA LYS A 42 0.76 10.93 3.99
C LYS A 42 2.08 10.18 3.89
N LYS A 43 2.03 8.97 3.33
CA LYS A 43 3.22 8.28 2.85
C LYS A 43 3.50 8.62 1.39
N LEU A 44 4.65 8.22 0.87
CA LEU A 44 5.01 8.36 -0.53
C LEU A 44 4.80 7.02 -1.24
N PHE A 45 4.14 7.06 -2.39
CA PHE A 45 4.01 5.95 -3.32
C PHE A 45 4.82 6.25 -4.58
N ILE A 46 5.71 5.33 -4.98
CA ILE A 46 6.50 5.46 -6.20
C ILE A 46 6.21 4.29 -7.13
N ASP A 47 5.71 4.59 -8.32
CA ASP A 47 5.73 3.64 -9.44
C ASP A 47 7.12 3.65 -10.07
N CYS A 48 7.86 2.59 -9.84
CA CYS A 48 9.20 2.37 -10.39
C CYS A 48 9.06 1.64 -11.73
N TYR A 49 9.32 2.33 -12.82
CA TYR A 49 9.15 1.80 -14.17
C TYR A 49 10.42 1.92 -15.03
N THR A 50 10.37 1.37 -16.23
CA THR A 50 11.30 1.65 -17.32
C THR A 50 10.52 1.90 -18.61
N LYS A 51 11.10 2.63 -19.58
CA LYS A 51 10.45 2.96 -20.85
C LYS A 51 10.04 1.73 -21.68
N THR A 52 10.75 0.63 -21.52
CA THR A 52 10.51 -0.63 -22.24
C THR A 52 9.58 -1.60 -21.50
N CYS A 53 9.19 -1.30 -20.26
CA CYS A 53 8.35 -2.16 -19.43
C CYS A 53 6.91 -2.21 -19.93
N GLY A 54 6.52 -3.31 -20.56
CA GLY A 54 5.14 -3.54 -21.04
C GLY A 54 4.11 -3.54 -19.92
N PRO A 55 4.29 -4.32 -18.83
CA PRO A 55 3.38 -4.32 -17.70
C PRO A 55 3.22 -2.94 -17.04
N CYS A 56 4.29 -2.12 -16.97
CA CYS A 56 4.19 -0.76 -16.44
C CYS A 56 3.24 0.10 -17.28
N LYS A 57 3.37 0.02 -18.63
CA LYS A 57 2.47 0.72 -19.55
C LYS A 57 1.02 0.29 -19.38
N TYR A 58 0.79 -1.00 -19.13
CA TYR A 58 -0.54 -1.52 -18.84
C TYR A 58 -1.13 -0.89 -17.57
N MET A 59 -0.36 -0.82 -16.49
CA MET A 59 -0.80 -0.21 -15.23
C MET A 59 -1.20 1.26 -15.42
N VAL A 60 -0.36 2.03 -16.11
CA VAL A 60 -0.62 3.45 -16.40
C VAL A 60 -1.87 3.65 -17.27
N LYS A 61 -2.08 2.77 -18.24
CA LYS A 61 -3.19 2.90 -19.19
C LYS A 61 -4.53 2.42 -18.64
N PHE A 62 -4.54 1.35 -17.84
CA PHE A 62 -5.77 0.64 -17.51
C PHE A 62 -6.09 0.57 -16.02
N ILE A 63 -5.09 0.63 -15.14
CA ILE A 63 -5.29 0.40 -13.70
C ILE A 63 -5.27 1.71 -12.92
N PHE A 64 -4.21 2.51 -13.03
CA PHE A 64 -4.13 3.77 -12.29
C PHE A 64 -5.24 4.79 -12.63
N PRO A 65 -5.84 4.80 -13.83
CA PRO A 65 -6.98 5.66 -14.12
C PRO A 65 -8.29 5.24 -13.45
N LEU A 66 -8.37 4.04 -12.86
CA LEU A 66 -9.57 3.58 -12.20
C LEU A 66 -9.90 4.45 -10.97
N LYS A 67 -11.19 4.70 -10.77
CA LYS A 67 -11.70 5.54 -9.68
C LYS A 67 -11.25 5.03 -8.31
N GLU A 68 -11.34 3.72 -8.07
CA GLU A 68 -10.91 3.09 -6.82
C GLU A 68 -9.42 3.29 -6.54
N CYS A 69 -8.57 3.32 -7.59
CA CYS A 69 -7.16 3.66 -7.45
C CYS A 69 -6.99 5.12 -7.01
N GLY A 70 -7.70 6.06 -7.65
CA GLY A 70 -7.68 7.46 -7.27
C GLY A 70 -8.14 7.67 -5.84
N GLU A 71 -9.28 7.10 -5.45
CA GLU A 71 -9.83 7.22 -4.10
C GLU A 71 -8.87 6.68 -3.03
N TYR A 72 -8.20 5.56 -3.29
CA TYR A 72 -7.28 4.95 -2.35
C TYR A 72 -5.92 5.67 -2.31
N PHE A 73 -5.28 5.82 -3.45
CA PHE A 73 -3.91 6.34 -3.51
C PHE A 73 -3.86 7.83 -3.19
N ASN A 74 -4.74 8.66 -3.75
CA ASN A 74 -4.73 10.11 -3.52
C ASN A 74 -5.06 10.47 -2.06
N LYS A 75 -5.87 9.63 -1.38
CA LYS A 75 -6.19 9.82 0.03
C LYS A 75 -4.99 9.52 0.93
N ASN A 76 -4.24 8.47 0.64
CA ASN A 76 -3.26 7.89 1.58
C ASN A 76 -1.81 8.24 1.24
N TYR A 77 -1.53 8.64 -0.02
CA TYR A 77 -0.16 8.80 -0.51
C TYR A 77 0.01 10.09 -1.31
N ILE A 78 1.25 10.57 -1.34
CA ILE A 78 1.76 11.40 -2.42
C ILE A 78 2.30 10.42 -3.45
N CYS A 79 1.85 10.51 -4.71
CA CYS A 79 2.17 9.54 -5.75
C CYS A 79 3.09 10.17 -6.78
N ILE A 80 4.20 9.52 -7.09
CA ILE A 80 5.12 9.90 -8.17
C ILE A 80 5.49 8.68 -9.02
N MET A 81 5.88 8.94 -10.26
CA MET A 81 6.42 7.92 -11.17
C MET A 81 7.89 8.25 -11.47
N LYS A 82 8.75 7.24 -11.47
CA LYS A 82 10.17 7.42 -11.77
C LYS A 82 10.69 6.35 -12.71
N ASP A 83 11.38 6.80 -13.76
CA ASP A 83 12.13 5.88 -14.62
C ASP A 83 13.41 5.46 -13.90
N MET A 84 13.54 4.18 -13.61
CA MET A 84 14.67 3.63 -12.85
C MET A 84 15.98 3.57 -13.64
N GLN A 85 15.94 3.94 -14.91
CA GLN A 85 17.12 3.98 -15.80
C GLN A 85 17.58 5.42 -16.09
N GLU A 86 16.87 6.44 -15.60
CA GLU A 86 17.18 7.84 -15.88
C GLU A 86 17.10 8.72 -14.62
N GLY A 87 17.88 9.80 -14.62
CA GLY A 87 17.84 10.85 -13.61
C GLY A 87 17.96 10.33 -12.18
N GLU A 88 17.11 10.85 -11.28
CA GLU A 88 17.10 10.42 -9.87
C GLU A 88 16.57 8.99 -9.66
N GLY A 89 15.89 8.41 -10.65
CA GLY A 89 15.41 7.04 -10.58
C GLY A 89 16.53 6.03 -10.39
N ILE A 90 17.71 6.27 -10.95
CA ILE A 90 18.90 5.41 -10.78
C ILE A 90 19.27 5.34 -9.28
N ALA A 91 19.34 6.49 -8.61
CA ALA A 91 19.67 6.54 -7.18
C ALA A 91 18.57 5.90 -6.31
N ILE A 92 17.29 6.08 -6.69
CA ILE A 92 16.15 5.45 -6.03
C ILE A 92 16.23 3.92 -6.18
N ALA A 93 16.50 3.43 -7.39
CA ALA A 93 16.64 2.00 -7.65
C ALA A 93 17.76 1.37 -6.82
N GLN A 94 18.90 2.03 -6.71
CA GLN A 94 20.03 1.60 -5.88
C GLN A 94 19.67 1.60 -4.39
N LYS A 95 19.09 2.71 -3.89
CA LYS A 95 18.74 2.88 -2.48
C LYS A 95 17.75 1.82 -1.99
N TYR A 96 16.76 1.48 -2.79
CA TYR A 96 15.68 0.57 -2.40
C TYR A 96 15.79 -0.82 -3.06
N ASN A 97 16.93 -1.10 -3.72
CA ASN A 97 17.23 -2.37 -4.39
C ASN A 97 16.11 -2.80 -5.38
N VAL A 98 15.71 -1.88 -6.26
CA VAL A 98 14.70 -2.14 -7.29
C VAL A 98 15.35 -2.79 -8.50
N GLN A 99 15.00 -4.06 -8.78
CA GLN A 99 15.61 -4.86 -9.85
C GLN A 99 14.59 -5.38 -10.87
N ILE A 100 13.30 -5.31 -10.55
CA ILE A 100 12.19 -5.86 -11.36
C ILE A 100 11.18 -4.73 -11.61
N TYR A 101 10.54 -4.73 -12.77
CA TYR A 101 9.56 -3.69 -13.14
C TYR A 101 8.23 -4.28 -13.60
N PRO A 102 7.08 -3.69 -13.20
CA PRO A 102 6.98 -2.60 -12.23
C PRO A 102 7.29 -3.05 -10.81
N THR A 103 7.93 -2.18 -10.04
CA THR A 103 8.01 -2.28 -8.58
C THR A 103 7.35 -1.05 -7.97
N TYR A 104 6.53 -1.25 -6.96
CA TYR A 104 5.88 -0.19 -6.21
C TYR A 104 6.55 -0.04 -4.86
N LEU A 105 7.07 1.15 -4.59
CA LEU A 105 7.66 1.49 -3.31
C LEU A 105 6.66 2.29 -2.48
N PHE A 106 6.48 1.88 -1.26
CA PHE A 106 5.72 2.62 -0.25
C PHE A 106 6.71 3.08 0.82
N ILE A 107 6.84 4.39 0.96
CA ILE A 107 7.94 5.01 1.71
C ILE A 107 7.34 5.91 2.79
N ASN A 108 7.88 5.83 3.99
CA ASN A 108 7.55 6.73 5.08
C ASN A 108 8.09 8.14 4.78
N HIS A 109 7.50 9.16 5.40
CA HIS A 109 7.91 10.55 5.20
C HIS A 109 9.35 10.86 5.67
N ASP A 110 9.99 9.95 6.42
CA ASP A 110 11.41 10.02 6.78
C ASP A 110 12.35 9.39 5.74
N GLY A 111 11.78 8.86 4.64
CA GLY A 111 12.53 8.20 3.57
C GLY A 111 12.89 6.75 3.86
N SER A 112 12.42 6.16 4.96
CA SER A 112 12.55 4.72 5.21
C SER A 112 11.55 3.93 4.38
N LEU A 113 11.94 2.74 3.93
CA LEU A 113 11.03 1.84 3.22
C LEU A 113 9.97 1.32 4.19
N TYR A 114 8.71 1.56 3.87
CA TYR A 114 7.59 0.95 4.60
C TYR A 114 7.36 -0.48 4.10
N PHE A 115 7.15 -0.64 2.81
CA PHE A 115 7.19 -1.93 2.11
C PHE A 115 7.36 -1.71 0.60
N ASN A 116 7.67 -2.78 -0.13
CA ASN A 116 7.61 -2.80 -1.58
C ASN A 116 6.79 -3.98 -2.07
N MET A 117 6.24 -3.84 -3.26
CA MET A 117 5.66 -4.94 -3.99
C MET A 117 6.03 -4.85 -5.48
N TYR A 118 6.27 -5.98 -6.08
CA TYR A 118 6.34 -6.10 -7.53
C TYR A 118 5.08 -6.83 -8.00
N VAL A 119 4.49 -6.35 -9.07
CA VAL A 119 3.28 -6.97 -9.62
C VAL A 119 3.68 -7.92 -10.71
N VAL A 120 3.54 -9.21 -10.44
CA VAL A 120 3.44 -10.18 -11.53
C VAL A 120 2.05 -10.01 -12.13
N ALA A 121 2.00 -9.27 -13.24
CA ALA A 121 0.84 -9.08 -14.10
C ALA A 121 -0.54 -8.98 -13.40
N VAL A 122 -1.06 -7.78 -13.29
CA VAL A 122 -2.52 -7.61 -13.25
C VAL A 122 -2.99 -7.96 -14.66
N SER A 123 -3.48 -9.17 -14.85
CA SER A 123 -3.83 -9.67 -16.18
C SER A 123 -5.20 -9.17 -16.65
N LYS A 124 -5.99 -8.58 -15.75
CA LYS A 124 -7.33 -8.08 -16.05
C LYS A 124 -7.67 -6.87 -15.17
N PRO A 125 -8.45 -5.90 -15.65
CA PRO A 125 -8.93 -4.76 -14.86
C PRO A 125 -9.73 -5.17 -13.61
N GLU A 126 -10.42 -6.33 -13.64
CA GLU A 126 -11.18 -6.87 -12.52
C GLU A 126 -10.29 -7.39 -11.38
N ASP A 127 -9.00 -7.55 -11.61
CA ASP A 127 -8.04 -7.88 -10.54
C ASP A 127 -7.84 -6.66 -9.65
N ASP A 128 -8.63 -6.53 -8.61
CA ASP A 128 -8.62 -5.38 -7.68
C ASP A 128 -7.21 -5.09 -7.14
N PHE A 129 -6.51 -4.19 -7.84
CA PHE A 129 -5.15 -3.79 -7.50
C PHE A 129 -5.09 -3.15 -6.11
N VAL A 130 -6.09 -2.35 -5.77
CA VAL A 130 -6.18 -1.70 -4.45
C VAL A 130 -6.32 -2.74 -3.35
N GLN A 131 -7.12 -3.79 -3.58
CA GLN A 131 -7.25 -4.86 -2.59
C GLN A 131 -5.96 -5.68 -2.46
N LYS A 132 -5.25 -5.92 -3.56
CA LYS A 132 -3.92 -6.54 -3.52
C LYS A 132 -2.94 -5.71 -2.69
N VAL A 133 -2.90 -4.39 -2.89
CA VAL A 133 -2.07 -3.47 -2.08
C VAL A 133 -2.45 -3.55 -0.60
N LYS A 134 -3.73 -3.47 -0.26
CA LYS A 134 -4.21 -3.58 1.12
C LYS A 134 -3.79 -4.90 1.77
N ASN A 135 -3.93 -6.01 1.05
CA ASN A 135 -3.57 -7.34 1.56
C ASN A 135 -2.06 -7.45 1.84
N VAL A 136 -1.22 -6.89 0.96
CA VAL A 136 0.24 -6.90 1.15
C VAL A 136 0.64 -6.02 2.34
N ILE A 137 0.00 -4.86 2.51
CA ILE A 137 0.23 -3.98 3.67
C ILE A 137 -0.17 -4.70 4.96
N GLU A 138 -1.37 -5.27 5.01
CA GLU A 138 -1.84 -6.01 6.19
C GLU A 138 -0.88 -7.15 6.55
N GLN A 139 -0.43 -7.91 5.54
CA GLN A 139 0.53 -8.99 5.76
C GLN A 139 1.87 -8.47 6.30
N ALA A 140 2.38 -7.35 5.78
CA ALA A 140 3.63 -6.76 6.23
C ALA A 140 3.55 -6.28 7.70
N GLU A 141 2.41 -5.72 8.10
CA GLU A 141 2.16 -5.31 9.49
C GLU A 141 2.08 -6.50 10.43
N LEU A 142 1.36 -7.55 10.04
CA LEU A 142 1.28 -8.80 10.80
C LEU A 142 2.66 -9.47 10.92
N ASP A 143 3.44 -9.47 9.85
CA ASP A 143 4.82 -9.99 9.84
C ASP A 143 5.70 -9.23 10.84
N LYS A 144 5.58 -7.91 10.89
CA LYS A 144 6.32 -7.06 11.83
C LYS A 144 5.96 -7.37 13.28
N GLU A 145 4.66 -7.49 13.59
CA GLU A 145 4.20 -7.85 14.93
C GLU A 145 4.68 -9.24 15.35
N TYR A 146 4.59 -10.21 14.45
CA TYR A 146 5.10 -11.56 14.71
C TYR A 146 6.60 -11.57 15.00
N THR A 147 7.37 -10.83 14.21
CA THR A 147 8.83 -10.70 14.38
C THR A 147 9.18 -9.96 15.69
N ALA A 148 8.34 -9.01 16.11
CA ALA A 148 8.47 -8.33 17.40
C ALA A 148 8.11 -9.22 18.59
N GLY A 149 7.70 -10.47 18.37
CA GLY A 149 7.42 -11.45 19.43
C GLY A 149 5.96 -11.53 19.86
N ASN A 150 5.03 -10.85 19.19
CA ASN A 150 3.60 -11.01 19.48
C ASN A 150 3.17 -12.45 19.23
N ARG A 151 2.68 -13.11 20.28
CA ARG A 151 2.20 -14.51 20.29
C ARG A 151 0.81 -14.64 20.92
N ASP A 152 0.11 -13.50 21.04
CA ASP A 152 -1.28 -13.50 21.49
C ASP A 152 -2.15 -14.38 20.60
N GLN A 153 -3.11 -15.10 21.20
CA GLN A 153 -3.93 -16.07 20.50
C GLN A 153 -4.80 -15.44 19.40
N ALA A 154 -5.38 -14.27 19.67
CA ALA A 154 -6.21 -13.57 18.70
C ALA A 154 -5.36 -13.06 17.51
N PHE A 155 -4.16 -12.55 17.83
CA PHE A 155 -3.18 -12.15 16.83
C PHE A 155 -2.74 -13.35 15.97
N LEU A 156 -2.32 -14.45 16.58
CA LEU A 156 -1.89 -15.65 15.84
C LEU A 156 -2.99 -16.18 14.92
N LYS A 157 -4.24 -16.20 15.38
CA LYS A 157 -5.38 -16.59 14.54
C LYS A 157 -5.50 -15.69 13.30
N LYS A 158 -5.43 -14.37 13.48
CA LYS A 158 -5.47 -13.40 12.38
C LYS A 158 -4.30 -13.61 11.41
N TYR A 159 -3.09 -13.76 11.95
CA TYR A 159 -1.87 -13.92 11.16
C TYR A 159 -1.87 -15.21 10.33
N ILE A 160 -2.21 -16.34 10.95
CA ILE A 160 -2.32 -17.64 10.27
C ILE A 160 -3.38 -17.57 9.17
N THR A 161 -4.56 -16.98 9.44
CA THR A 161 -5.62 -16.81 8.44
C THR A 161 -5.15 -15.97 7.25
N SER A 162 -4.35 -14.94 7.48
CA SER A 162 -3.77 -14.14 6.40
C SER A 162 -2.77 -14.95 5.58
N LEU A 163 -1.87 -15.69 6.24
CA LEU A 163 -0.88 -16.55 5.57
C LEU A 163 -1.50 -17.68 4.75
N GLN A 164 -2.61 -18.26 5.20
CA GLN A 164 -3.35 -19.28 4.43
C GLN A 164 -3.74 -18.80 3.03
N LYS A 165 -4.08 -17.52 2.92
CA LYS A 165 -4.49 -16.89 1.65
C LYS A 165 -3.31 -16.46 0.80
N GLN A 166 -2.19 -16.08 1.42
CA GLN A 166 -1.14 -15.32 0.75
C GLN A 166 0.20 -16.04 0.67
N ASN A 167 0.58 -16.84 1.68
CA ASN A 167 1.93 -17.41 1.76
C ASN A 167 1.97 -18.77 2.49
N LYS A 168 1.66 -19.83 1.76
CA LYS A 168 1.65 -21.20 2.31
C LYS A 168 3.01 -21.64 2.89
N ARG A 169 4.13 -21.20 2.30
CA ARG A 169 5.46 -21.56 2.80
C ARG A 169 5.72 -20.94 4.17
N LYS A 170 5.43 -19.67 4.33
CA LYS A 170 5.58 -18.97 5.61
C LYS A 170 4.60 -19.51 6.65
N LEU A 171 3.39 -19.84 6.23
CA LEU A 171 2.40 -20.52 7.09
C LEU A 171 2.98 -21.77 7.75
N GLN A 172 3.62 -22.66 6.99
CA GLN A 172 4.22 -23.89 7.55
C GLN A 172 5.29 -23.58 8.61
N ILE A 173 6.12 -22.57 8.39
CA ILE A 173 7.13 -22.13 9.36
C ILE A 173 6.45 -21.65 10.64
N VAL A 174 5.48 -20.74 10.51
CA VAL A 174 4.76 -20.16 11.66
C VAL A 174 4.01 -21.22 12.45
N LEU A 175 3.35 -22.18 11.79
CA LEU A 175 2.69 -23.30 12.46
C LEU A 175 3.71 -24.18 13.21
N GLY A 176 4.86 -24.48 12.60
CA GLY A 176 5.93 -25.23 13.25
C GLY A 176 6.51 -24.55 14.50
N GLU A 177 6.54 -23.21 14.52
CA GLU A 177 7.02 -22.43 15.68
C GLU A 177 5.97 -22.26 16.77
N THR A 178 4.69 -22.14 16.41
CA THR A 178 3.62 -21.75 17.33
C THR A 178 2.80 -22.91 17.89
N MET A 179 2.62 -23.98 17.13
CA MET A 179 1.80 -25.12 17.56
C MET A 179 2.43 -25.95 18.70
N PRO A 180 3.71 -26.35 18.64
CA PRO A 180 4.31 -27.16 19.70
C PRO A 180 4.23 -26.51 21.10
N PRO A 181 4.49 -25.19 21.25
CA PRO A 181 4.35 -24.52 22.55
C PRO A 181 2.93 -24.47 23.11
N MET A 182 1.91 -24.56 22.23
CA MET A 182 0.49 -24.51 22.66
C MET A 182 0.04 -25.77 23.42
N GLY A 183 0.72 -26.88 23.23
CA GLY A 183 0.33 -28.17 23.81
C GLY A 183 -0.94 -28.78 23.18
N VAL A 184 -1.04 -30.13 23.20
CA VAL A 184 -2.13 -30.89 22.52
C VAL A 184 -3.51 -30.47 23.04
N LYS A 185 -3.66 -30.23 24.34
CA LYS A 185 -4.94 -29.85 24.95
C LYS A 185 -5.50 -28.57 24.32
N LYS A 186 -4.67 -27.55 24.20
CA LYS A 186 -5.07 -26.25 23.64
C LYS A 186 -5.31 -26.32 22.12
N LEU A 187 -4.57 -27.16 21.43
CA LEU A 187 -4.80 -27.40 19.99
C LEU A 187 -6.15 -28.08 19.72
N CYS A 188 -6.65 -28.90 20.67
CA CYS A 188 -7.93 -29.60 20.54
C CYS A 188 -9.14 -28.73 20.93
N GLU A 189 -8.97 -27.50 21.36
CA GLU A 189 -10.08 -26.57 21.62
C GLU A 189 -10.74 -26.16 20.29
N PRO A 190 -12.10 -26.14 20.21
CA PRO A 190 -12.81 -25.86 18.95
C PRO A 190 -12.39 -24.56 18.24
N GLU A 191 -12.06 -23.54 19.02
CA GLU A 191 -11.62 -22.24 18.55
C GLU A 191 -10.27 -22.29 17.82
N ASN A 192 -9.46 -23.30 18.06
CA ASN A 192 -8.14 -23.50 17.44
C ASN A 192 -8.20 -24.44 16.22
N TRP A 193 -9.34 -25.07 15.96
CA TRP A 193 -9.46 -25.99 14.83
C TRP A 193 -9.26 -25.31 13.47
N SER A 194 -9.57 -24.03 13.34
CA SER A 194 -9.28 -23.26 12.13
C SER A 194 -7.78 -23.10 11.84
N LEU A 195 -6.94 -23.28 12.87
CA LEU A 195 -5.47 -23.24 12.74
C LEU A 195 -4.92 -24.60 12.25
N ILE A 196 -5.66 -25.69 12.47
CA ILE A 196 -5.23 -27.07 12.18
C ILE A 196 -5.77 -27.53 10.82
N LYS A 197 -6.94 -27.07 10.41
CA LYS A 197 -7.55 -27.38 9.10
C LYS A 197 -6.94 -26.53 8.00
N THR A 198 -5.74 -26.88 7.55
CA THR A 198 -5.03 -26.26 6.41
C THR A 198 -5.08 -27.14 5.19
#